data_b17d9f69e2a55629a0b90b4e3f703cc6
#
_entry.id   b17d9f69e2a55629a0b90b4e3f703cc6
#
_cell.length_a   1.000
_cell.length_b   1.000
_cell.length_c   1.000
_cell.angle_alpha   90.00
_cell.angle_beta   90.00
_cell.angle_gamma   90.00
#
_symmetry.space_group_name_H-M   'P 1'
#
loop_
_entity.id
_entity.type
_entity.pdbx_description
1 polymer ?
#
loop_
_entity_poly.entity_id
_entity_poly.type
_entity_poly.pdbx_seq_one_letter_code
_entity_poly.pdbx_strand_id
1 'polypeptide(L)'
;ITTRLVGSEMCIRDRYDIDAEAAKHNEIIGNRLSAREDVVGKWNYTVSDSLQSALTGADFIVISILPGTFDEMAVDVHMPERLGIYQSVGDTAGPGGAMRALRTIPMYVEIAQAIRAYAPKAWVINYTNPMSLCVKTLYYVFPEIKAFGCCHEVFGTQKVLKGILEETMGLKDVKREDIQVNVLGINHFTWFDYASYKGIDLFPIYRKYTEEHKEDGYKEAADAVCSLMNNGLEATMN
;
A
#
# COMPACT_ATOMS: atom_id res chain seq x y z
N ILE A 1 -7.90 -3.00 -11.00
CA ILE A 1 -9.32 -2.64 -10.73
C ILE A 1 -9.59 -1.29 -11.35
N THR A 2 -10.59 -1.20 -12.18
CA THR A 2 -11.07 0.06 -12.76
C THR A 2 -12.46 0.38 -12.21
N THR A 3 -12.80 1.65 -12.13
CA THR A 3 -14.11 2.09 -11.63
C THR A 3 -14.69 3.09 -12.63
N ARG A 4 -15.93 2.84 -13.04
CA ARG A 4 -16.75 3.78 -13.82
C ARG A 4 -17.84 4.33 -12.93
N LEU A 5 -18.02 5.63 -12.96
CA LEU A 5 -19.17 6.27 -12.35
C LEU A 5 -20.26 6.40 -13.41
N VAL A 6 -21.29 5.57 -13.30
CA VAL A 6 -22.44 5.60 -14.22
C VAL A 6 -23.67 6.03 -13.45
N GLY A 7 -24.04 7.31 -13.57
CA GLY A 7 -25.22 7.85 -12.90
C GLY A 7 -25.13 7.85 -11.37
N SER A 8 -26.18 8.27 -10.72
CA SER A 8 -26.17 8.55 -9.28
C SER A 8 -26.23 7.34 -8.35
N GLU A 9 -26.41 6.12 -8.82
CA GLU A 9 -26.77 5.00 -7.91
C GLU A 9 -26.01 3.68 -8.10
N MET A 10 -25.31 3.46 -9.19
CA MET A 10 -24.55 2.21 -9.40
C MET A 10 -23.18 2.47 -10.01
N CYS A 11 -22.14 1.98 -9.34
CA CYS A 11 -20.77 2.02 -9.86
C CYS A 11 -20.39 0.65 -10.42
N ILE A 12 -19.72 0.64 -11.57
CA ILE A 12 -19.16 -0.57 -12.17
C ILE A 12 -17.69 -0.66 -11.75
N ARG A 13 -17.28 -1.84 -11.28
CA ARG A 13 -15.88 -2.17 -10.99
C ARG A 13 -15.43 -3.33 -11.85
N ASP A 14 -14.74 -2.98 -12.92
CA ASP A 14 -14.07 -3.97 -13.76
C ASP A 14 -12.79 -4.44 -13.09
N ARG A 15 -12.56 -5.75 -13.06
CA ARG A 15 -11.34 -6.37 -12.55
C ARG A 15 -10.58 -7.03 -13.69
N TYR A 16 -9.34 -6.68 -13.82
CA TYR A 16 -8.39 -7.38 -14.66
C TYR A 16 -7.28 -7.96 -13.80
N ASP A 17 -7.01 -9.22 -13.96
CA ASP A 17 -5.90 -9.93 -13.33
C ASP A 17 -5.33 -10.94 -14.32
N ILE A 18 -4.04 -11.26 -14.21
CA ILE A 18 -3.42 -12.36 -14.97
C ILE A 18 -3.91 -13.72 -14.50
N ASP A 19 -4.39 -13.81 -13.24
CA ASP A 19 -5.10 -14.95 -12.67
C ASP A 19 -6.62 -14.72 -12.78
N ALA A 20 -7.19 -15.25 -13.87
CA ALA A 20 -8.62 -15.10 -14.15
C ALA A 20 -9.51 -15.80 -13.11
N GLU A 21 -9.04 -16.90 -12.50
CA GLU A 21 -9.78 -17.62 -11.46
C GLU A 21 -9.85 -16.78 -10.17
N ALA A 22 -8.72 -16.23 -9.73
CA ALA A 22 -8.67 -15.31 -8.60
C ALA A 22 -9.53 -14.06 -8.83
N ALA A 23 -9.51 -13.50 -10.06
CA ALA A 23 -10.39 -12.40 -10.43
C ALA A 23 -11.87 -12.77 -10.29
N LYS A 24 -12.24 -13.98 -10.72
CA LYS A 24 -13.63 -14.46 -10.63
C LYS A 24 -14.10 -14.68 -9.19
N HIS A 25 -13.25 -15.23 -8.34
CA HIS A 25 -13.54 -15.34 -6.91
C HIS A 25 -13.80 -13.97 -6.27
N ASN A 26 -12.97 -12.98 -6.61
CA ASN A 26 -13.13 -11.61 -6.13
C ASN A 26 -14.40 -10.93 -6.67
N GLU A 27 -14.82 -11.21 -7.91
CA GLU A 27 -16.10 -10.75 -8.46
C GLU A 27 -17.27 -11.29 -7.64
N ILE A 28 -17.28 -12.59 -7.35
CA ILE A 28 -18.34 -13.24 -6.57
C ILE A 28 -18.41 -12.63 -5.17
N ILE A 29 -17.27 -12.47 -4.50
CA ILE A 29 -17.21 -11.86 -3.15
C ILE A 29 -17.71 -10.42 -3.20
N GLY A 30 -17.22 -9.62 -4.16
CA GLY A 30 -17.60 -8.22 -4.31
C GLY A 30 -19.11 -8.03 -4.53
N ASN A 31 -19.70 -8.85 -5.43
CA ASN A 31 -21.14 -8.80 -5.70
C ASN A 31 -21.98 -9.26 -4.50
N ARG A 32 -21.54 -10.29 -3.77
CA ARG A 32 -22.19 -10.72 -2.53
C ARG A 32 -22.17 -9.64 -1.45
N LEU A 33 -21.03 -8.96 -1.27
CA LEU A 33 -20.91 -7.85 -0.32
C LEU A 33 -21.81 -6.69 -0.74
N SER A 34 -21.84 -6.33 -2.02
CA SER A 34 -22.67 -5.25 -2.54
C SER A 34 -24.19 -5.54 -2.40
N ALA A 35 -24.57 -6.81 -2.38
CA ALA A 35 -25.97 -7.22 -2.23
C ALA A 35 -26.51 -7.13 -0.78
N ARG A 36 -25.63 -6.93 0.22
CA ARG A 36 -26.04 -6.82 1.63
C ARG A 36 -26.92 -5.59 1.84
N GLU A 37 -27.86 -5.69 2.79
CA GLU A 37 -28.78 -4.60 3.11
C GLU A 37 -28.11 -3.41 3.81
N ASP A 38 -27.05 -3.69 4.58
CA ASP A 38 -26.26 -2.69 5.31
C ASP A 38 -25.28 -1.89 4.45
N VAL A 39 -25.14 -2.22 3.16
CA VAL A 39 -24.26 -1.53 2.23
C VAL A 39 -24.97 -0.37 1.55
N VAL A 40 -24.50 0.84 1.79
CA VAL A 40 -25.09 2.08 1.26
C VAL A 40 -24.89 2.21 -0.25
N GLY A 41 -23.66 1.97 -0.74
CA GLY A 41 -23.34 2.04 -2.17
C GLY A 41 -23.59 0.71 -2.87
N LYS A 42 -24.23 0.73 -4.03
CA LYS A 42 -24.40 -0.48 -4.86
C LYS A 42 -23.31 -0.54 -5.92
N TRP A 43 -22.63 -1.68 -5.98
CA TRP A 43 -21.52 -1.93 -6.88
C TRP A 43 -21.77 -3.19 -7.69
N ASN A 44 -21.47 -3.13 -8.97
CA ASN A 44 -21.43 -4.31 -9.83
C ASN A 44 -19.99 -4.62 -10.17
N TYR A 45 -19.52 -5.79 -9.77
CA TYR A 45 -18.16 -6.27 -10.05
C TYR A 45 -18.21 -7.21 -11.24
N THR A 46 -17.32 -6.97 -12.20
CA THR A 46 -17.16 -7.79 -13.41
C THR A 46 -15.69 -8.13 -13.63
N VAL A 47 -15.41 -9.28 -14.21
CA VAL A 47 -14.07 -9.65 -14.68
C VAL A 47 -13.94 -9.26 -16.13
N SER A 48 -12.85 -8.56 -16.45
CA SER A 48 -12.48 -8.22 -17.81
C SER A 48 -11.37 -9.16 -18.30
N ASP A 49 -11.44 -9.53 -19.56
CA ASP A 49 -10.51 -10.43 -20.24
C ASP A 49 -9.25 -9.74 -20.77
N SER A 50 -9.24 -8.42 -20.78
CA SER A 50 -8.14 -7.62 -21.30
C SER A 50 -8.00 -6.28 -20.60
N LEU A 51 -6.79 -5.70 -20.63
CA LEU A 51 -6.57 -4.31 -20.20
C LEU A 51 -7.42 -3.32 -20.98
N GLN A 52 -7.61 -3.57 -22.28
CA GLN A 52 -8.45 -2.71 -23.11
C GLN A 52 -9.89 -2.67 -22.58
N SER A 53 -10.51 -3.83 -22.37
CA SER A 53 -11.89 -3.90 -21.90
C SER A 53 -12.04 -3.31 -20.49
N ALA A 54 -11.10 -3.58 -19.59
CA ALA A 54 -11.09 -3.06 -18.25
C ALA A 54 -10.95 -1.53 -18.20
N LEU A 55 -10.08 -0.96 -19.04
CA LEU A 55 -9.73 0.46 -18.98
C LEU A 55 -10.69 1.35 -19.76
N THR A 56 -11.32 0.83 -20.84
CA THR A 56 -12.16 1.67 -21.71
C THR A 56 -13.31 2.32 -20.94
N GLY A 57 -13.30 3.67 -20.89
CA GLY A 57 -14.31 4.47 -20.20
C GLY A 57 -14.17 4.49 -18.68
N ALA A 58 -13.03 4.08 -18.13
CA ALA A 58 -12.76 4.17 -16.69
C ALA A 58 -12.54 5.64 -16.26
N ASP A 59 -13.13 6.02 -15.12
CA ASP A 59 -12.88 7.31 -14.45
C ASP A 59 -11.76 7.20 -13.42
N PHE A 60 -11.67 6.04 -12.76
CA PHE A 60 -10.66 5.72 -11.76
C PHE A 60 -10.03 4.36 -12.04
N ILE A 61 -8.73 4.28 -11.91
CA ILE A 61 -7.94 3.06 -12.06
C ILE A 61 -7.17 2.82 -10.78
N VAL A 62 -7.35 1.65 -10.18
CA VAL A 62 -6.56 1.23 -9.02
C VAL A 62 -5.60 0.13 -9.46
N ILE A 63 -4.30 0.36 -9.28
CA ILE A 63 -3.25 -0.61 -9.58
C ILE A 63 -2.77 -1.22 -8.27
N SER A 64 -2.93 -2.55 -8.15
CA SER A 64 -2.44 -3.34 -7.03
C SER A 64 -2.03 -4.70 -7.57
N ILE A 65 -0.75 -4.86 -7.87
CA ILE A 65 -0.15 -6.08 -8.42
C ILE A 65 1.05 -6.51 -7.60
N LEU A 66 1.40 -7.78 -7.65
CA LEU A 66 2.65 -8.30 -7.10
C LEU A 66 3.56 -8.75 -8.26
N PRO A 67 4.57 -7.96 -8.64
CA PRO A 67 5.54 -8.35 -9.66
C PRO A 67 6.46 -9.47 -9.18
N GLY A 68 6.23 -10.69 -9.65
CA GLY A 68 6.83 -11.92 -9.14
C GLY A 68 5.96 -12.58 -8.07
N THR A 69 6.52 -13.58 -7.40
CA THR A 69 5.87 -14.29 -6.29
C THR A 69 6.49 -13.89 -4.95
N PHE A 70 5.99 -14.44 -3.86
CA PHE A 70 6.60 -14.28 -2.55
C PHE A 70 7.99 -14.94 -2.45
N ASP A 71 8.26 -15.97 -3.26
CA ASP A 71 9.56 -16.62 -3.29
C ASP A 71 10.65 -15.69 -3.87
N GLU A 72 10.36 -15.00 -4.97
CA GLU A 72 11.27 -13.98 -5.51
C GLU A 72 11.44 -12.81 -4.54
N MET A 73 10.37 -12.42 -3.84
CA MET A 73 10.44 -11.38 -2.83
C MET A 73 11.33 -11.80 -1.65
N ALA A 74 11.25 -13.03 -1.17
CA ALA A 74 12.11 -13.57 -0.13
C ALA A 74 13.60 -13.54 -0.56
N VAL A 75 13.88 -13.89 -1.82
CA VAL A 75 15.24 -13.80 -2.37
C VAL A 75 15.73 -12.34 -2.39
N ASP A 76 14.91 -11.39 -2.84
CA ASP A 76 15.26 -9.97 -2.85
C ASP A 76 15.64 -9.44 -1.48
N VAL A 77 14.93 -9.86 -0.43
CA VAL A 77 15.13 -9.42 0.95
C VAL A 77 16.34 -10.11 1.59
N HIS A 78 16.46 -11.43 1.46
CA HIS A 78 17.40 -12.23 2.25
C HIS A 78 18.74 -12.50 1.55
N MET A 79 18.81 -12.45 0.22
CA MET A 79 20.07 -12.68 -0.48
C MET A 79 21.16 -11.67 -0.10
N PRO A 80 20.86 -10.36 0.06
CA PRO A 80 21.86 -9.37 0.47
C PRO A 80 22.43 -9.56 1.88
N GLU A 81 21.76 -10.31 2.76
CA GLU A 81 22.22 -10.62 4.11
C GLU A 81 23.56 -11.36 4.11
N ARG A 82 23.82 -12.17 3.08
CA ARG A 82 25.11 -12.85 2.86
C ARG A 82 26.28 -11.87 2.69
N LEU A 83 25.98 -10.62 2.36
CA LEU A 83 26.93 -9.52 2.22
C LEU A 83 26.86 -8.54 3.39
N GLY A 84 26.16 -8.89 4.48
CA GLY A 84 25.97 -8.03 5.65
C GLY A 84 24.96 -6.89 5.43
N ILE A 85 24.14 -6.95 4.38
CA ILE A 85 23.12 -5.94 4.08
C ILE A 85 21.76 -6.47 4.50
N TYR A 86 21.23 -5.94 5.60
CA TYR A 86 19.93 -6.28 6.14
C TYR A 86 18.89 -5.25 5.70
N GLN A 87 17.75 -5.75 5.21
CA GLN A 87 16.66 -4.91 4.68
C GLN A 87 15.34 -5.34 5.33
N SER A 88 14.56 -4.40 5.85
CA SER A 88 13.25 -4.70 6.46
C SER A 88 12.21 -5.08 5.42
N VAL A 89 11.99 -4.21 4.43
CA VAL A 89 11.01 -4.44 3.35
C VAL A 89 11.70 -4.80 2.04
N GLY A 90 12.86 -4.19 1.74
CA GLY A 90 13.71 -4.49 0.58
C GLY A 90 13.05 -4.21 -0.78
N ASP A 91 12.12 -3.26 -0.86
CA ASP A 91 11.36 -3.06 -2.09
C ASP A 91 11.61 -1.71 -2.79
N THR A 92 12.12 -0.69 -2.09
CA THR A 92 12.31 0.66 -2.68
C THR A 92 13.77 1.03 -2.83
N ALA A 93 14.61 0.75 -1.85
CA ALA A 93 16.02 1.09 -1.82
C ALA A 93 16.87 -0.17 -1.67
N GLY A 94 18.20 -0.03 -1.96
CA GLY A 94 19.15 -1.12 -1.83
C GLY A 94 19.07 -2.19 -2.91
N PRO A 95 19.77 -3.32 -2.73
CA PRO A 95 19.86 -4.39 -3.73
C PRO A 95 18.51 -5.02 -4.05
N GLY A 96 17.68 -5.30 -3.04
CA GLY A 96 16.35 -5.86 -3.21
C GLY A 96 15.43 -4.94 -4.01
N GLY A 97 15.45 -3.64 -3.71
CA GLY A 97 14.71 -2.63 -4.45
C GLY A 97 15.10 -2.56 -5.93
N ALA A 98 16.40 -2.66 -6.23
CA ALA A 98 16.89 -2.68 -7.60
C ALA A 98 16.38 -3.92 -8.37
N MET A 99 16.45 -5.11 -7.77
CA MET A 99 15.96 -6.35 -8.38
C MET A 99 14.45 -6.32 -8.60
N ARG A 100 13.71 -5.83 -7.63
CA ARG A 100 12.27 -5.66 -7.74
C ARG A 100 11.88 -4.66 -8.81
N ALA A 101 12.65 -3.56 -8.95
CA ALA A 101 12.46 -2.58 -10.01
C ALA A 101 12.57 -3.19 -11.40
N LEU A 102 13.55 -4.05 -11.64
CA LEU A 102 13.75 -4.72 -12.92
C LEU A 102 12.55 -5.56 -13.36
N ARG A 103 11.80 -6.15 -12.43
CA ARG A 103 10.56 -6.88 -12.73
C ARG A 103 9.35 -5.95 -12.86
N THR A 104 9.30 -4.90 -12.06
CA THR A 104 8.12 -4.03 -11.95
C THR A 104 8.02 -3.05 -13.11
N ILE A 105 9.14 -2.45 -13.52
CA ILE A 105 9.15 -1.41 -14.55
C ILE A 105 8.52 -1.86 -15.88
N PRO A 106 8.86 -3.01 -16.46
CA PRO A 106 8.26 -3.47 -17.72
C PRO A 106 6.74 -3.58 -17.64
N MET A 107 6.21 -4.13 -16.53
CA MET A 107 4.77 -4.25 -16.32
C MET A 107 4.09 -2.88 -16.25
N TYR A 108 4.72 -1.94 -15.56
CA TYR A 108 4.20 -0.57 -15.44
C TYR A 108 4.27 0.23 -16.74
N VAL A 109 5.25 -0.04 -17.59
CA VAL A 109 5.32 0.53 -18.95
C VAL A 109 4.12 0.06 -19.77
N GLU A 110 3.81 -1.24 -19.75
CA GLU A 110 2.66 -1.81 -20.46
C GLU A 110 1.33 -1.21 -19.95
N ILE A 111 1.15 -1.17 -18.62
CA ILE A 111 -0.05 -0.59 -18.00
C ILE A 111 -0.18 0.89 -18.35
N ALA A 112 0.89 1.68 -18.29
CA ALA A 112 0.85 3.10 -18.60
C ALA A 112 0.51 3.35 -20.07
N GLN A 113 1.05 2.54 -20.99
CA GLN A 113 0.70 2.60 -22.41
C GLN A 113 -0.78 2.27 -22.65
N ALA A 114 -1.30 1.26 -21.96
CA ALA A 114 -2.72 0.90 -22.05
C ALA A 114 -3.62 2.02 -21.48
N ILE A 115 -3.25 2.62 -20.34
CA ILE A 115 -3.99 3.77 -19.77
C ILE A 115 -4.00 4.94 -20.76
N ARG A 116 -2.86 5.28 -21.35
CA ARG A 116 -2.76 6.34 -22.35
C ARG A 116 -3.68 6.10 -23.55
N ALA A 117 -3.79 4.83 -23.98
CA ALA A 117 -4.59 4.45 -25.14
C ALA A 117 -6.10 4.41 -24.84
N TYR A 118 -6.51 3.88 -23.70
CA TYR A 118 -7.90 3.53 -23.44
C TYR A 118 -8.60 4.37 -22.36
N ALA A 119 -7.85 5.00 -21.45
CA ALA A 119 -8.39 5.81 -20.36
C ALA A 119 -7.53 7.04 -20.02
N PRO A 120 -7.16 7.89 -21.01
CA PRO A 120 -6.18 8.97 -20.79
C PRO A 120 -6.62 10.05 -19.81
N LYS A 121 -7.89 10.11 -19.44
CA LYS A 121 -8.46 11.12 -18.54
C LYS A 121 -8.66 10.59 -17.11
N ALA A 122 -8.51 9.28 -16.90
CA ALA A 122 -8.74 8.62 -15.62
C ALA A 122 -7.76 9.08 -14.54
N TRP A 123 -8.22 9.05 -13.29
CA TRP A 123 -7.35 9.12 -12.13
C TRP A 123 -6.77 7.74 -11.82
N VAL A 124 -5.46 7.69 -11.61
CA VAL A 124 -4.74 6.43 -11.34
C VAL A 124 -4.24 6.43 -9.90
N ILE A 125 -4.67 5.43 -9.14
CA ILE A 125 -4.31 5.24 -7.73
C ILE A 125 -3.43 4.00 -7.65
N ASN A 126 -2.18 4.17 -7.26
CA ASN A 126 -1.22 3.08 -7.17
C ASN A 126 -1.05 2.60 -5.73
N TYR A 127 -1.25 1.29 -5.51
CA TYR A 127 -0.96 0.59 -4.25
C TYR A 127 0.22 -0.38 -4.36
N THR A 128 0.74 -0.59 -5.57
CA THR A 128 1.88 -1.50 -5.80
C THR A 128 3.17 -0.88 -5.31
N ASN A 129 4.01 -1.71 -4.70
CA ASN A 129 5.38 -1.36 -4.32
C ASN A 129 6.40 -1.95 -5.33
N PRO A 130 7.50 -1.22 -5.55
CA PRO A 130 7.95 0.06 -4.95
C PRO A 130 7.11 1.25 -5.42
N MET A 131 6.34 1.87 -4.52
CA MET A 131 5.34 2.88 -4.88
C MET A 131 5.94 4.06 -5.65
N SER A 132 7.03 4.63 -5.16
CA SER A 132 7.69 5.78 -5.79
C SER A 132 8.18 5.47 -7.21
N LEU A 133 8.72 4.27 -7.42
CA LEU A 133 9.19 3.81 -8.72
C LEU A 133 8.02 3.55 -9.67
N CYS A 134 6.96 2.91 -9.20
CA CYS A 134 5.75 2.67 -9.96
C CYS A 134 5.14 3.98 -10.48
N VAL A 135 4.93 4.95 -9.59
CA VAL A 135 4.37 6.25 -9.95
C VAL A 135 5.31 7.01 -10.90
N LYS A 136 6.62 6.99 -10.64
CA LYS A 136 7.61 7.59 -11.56
C LYS A 136 7.57 6.96 -12.95
N THR A 137 7.43 5.66 -13.05
CA THR A 137 7.32 4.95 -14.33
C THR A 137 6.05 5.36 -15.09
N LEU A 138 4.92 5.48 -14.39
CA LEU A 138 3.67 5.97 -14.99
C LEU A 138 3.87 7.34 -15.65
N TYR A 139 4.46 8.31 -14.93
CA TYR A 139 4.74 9.66 -15.46
C TYR A 139 5.81 9.66 -16.54
N TYR A 140 6.80 8.77 -16.47
CA TYR A 140 7.84 8.67 -17.52
C TYR A 140 7.26 8.24 -18.87
N VAL A 141 6.31 7.30 -18.86
CA VAL A 141 5.66 6.77 -20.08
C VAL A 141 4.53 7.67 -20.56
N PHE A 142 3.80 8.26 -19.63
CA PHE A 142 2.65 9.12 -19.92
C PHE A 142 2.69 10.36 -19.01
N PRO A 143 3.40 11.45 -19.44
CA PRO A 143 3.62 12.64 -18.61
C PRO A 143 2.34 13.35 -18.13
N GLU A 144 1.26 13.27 -18.89
CA GLU A 144 -0.02 13.91 -18.58
C GLU A 144 -0.93 13.05 -17.69
N ILE A 145 -0.47 11.87 -17.26
CA ILE A 145 -1.25 10.98 -16.41
C ILE A 145 -1.59 11.63 -15.07
N LYS A 146 -2.81 11.41 -14.59
CA LYS A 146 -3.23 11.86 -13.27
C LYS A 146 -3.02 10.72 -12.27
N ALA A 147 -1.79 10.53 -11.80
CA ALA A 147 -1.45 9.40 -10.96
C ALA A 147 -0.90 9.83 -9.60
N PHE A 148 -1.22 9.06 -8.57
CA PHE A 148 -0.60 9.15 -7.26
C PHE A 148 -0.51 7.78 -6.59
N GLY A 149 0.39 7.66 -5.62
CA GLY A 149 0.56 6.45 -4.82
C GLY A 149 -0.05 6.60 -3.44
N CYS A 150 -0.57 5.50 -2.90
CA CYS A 150 -1.09 5.42 -1.54
C CYS A 150 -0.32 4.37 -0.74
N CYS A 151 0.07 4.73 0.47
CA CYS A 151 0.66 3.82 1.45
C CYS A 151 0.21 4.22 2.85
N HIS A 152 0.22 3.27 3.77
CA HIS A 152 -0.09 3.50 5.19
C HIS A 152 1.17 3.59 6.07
N GLU A 153 2.36 3.63 5.50
CA GLU A 153 3.64 3.73 6.23
C GLU A 153 3.65 4.87 7.26
N VAL A 154 3.30 6.07 6.82
CA VAL A 154 3.23 7.25 7.71
C VAL A 154 2.21 7.05 8.83
N PHE A 155 1.08 6.43 8.52
CA PHE A 155 0.04 6.12 9.50
C PHE A 155 0.52 5.09 10.53
N GLY A 156 1.32 4.11 10.09
CA GLY A 156 1.99 3.16 10.99
C GLY A 156 2.89 3.88 11.98
N THR A 157 3.78 4.77 11.51
CA THR A 157 4.65 5.57 12.37
C THR A 157 3.86 6.47 13.34
N GLN A 158 2.79 7.11 12.87
CA GLN A 158 1.91 7.89 13.76
C GLN A 158 1.25 7.03 14.83
N LYS A 159 0.86 5.78 14.51
CA LYS A 159 0.31 4.82 15.50
C LYS A 159 1.35 4.44 16.56
N VAL A 160 2.60 4.19 16.15
CA VAL A 160 3.70 3.93 17.09
C VAL A 160 3.89 5.12 18.03
N LEU A 161 4.00 6.34 17.49
CA LEU A 161 4.14 7.56 18.30
C LEU A 161 2.96 7.76 19.25
N LYS A 162 1.74 7.49 18.79
CA LYS A 162 0.54 7.50 19.63
C LYS A 162 0.65 6.52 20.79
N GLY A 163 1.00 5.26 20.52
CA GLY A 163 1.12 4.21 21.54
C GLY A 163 2.18 4.57 22.60
N ILE A 164 3.33 5.05 22.16
CA ILE A 164 4.40 5.53 23.07
C ILE A 164 3.91 6.69 23.95
N LEU A 165 3.16 7.62 23.37
CA LEU A 165 2.61 8.76 24.09
C LEU A 165 1.58 8.32 25.14
N GLU A 166 0.69 7.39 24.79
CA GLU A 166 -0.32 6.83 25.70
C GLU A 166 0.35 6.07 26.84
N GLU A 167 1.36 5.26 26.57
CA GLU A 167 2.08 4.47 27.57
C GLU A 167 2.91 5.37 28.51
N THR A 168 3.70 6.30 27.96
CA THR A 168 4.63 7.11 28.75
C THR A 168 3.95 8.22 29.54
N MET A 169 2.88 8.79 29.02
CA MET A 169 2.18 9.93 29.65
C MET A 169 0.85 9.54 30.30
N GLY A 170 0.44 8.29 30.21
CA GLY A 170 -0.83 7.81 30.75
C GLY A 170 -2.06 8.43 30.07
N LEU A 171 -1.90 8.95 28.86
CA LEU A 171 -3.00 9.54 28.10
C LEU A 171 -3.92 8.43 27.59
N LYS A 172 -5.21 8.78 27.43
CA LYS A 172 -6.22 7.88 26.85
C LYS A 172 -6.85 8.54 25.64
N ASP A 173 -7.31 7.73 24.71
CA ASP A 173 -8.05 8.15 23.53
C ASP A 173 -7.31 9.15 22.61
N VAL A 174 -5.98 9.06 22.55
CA VAL A 174 -5.19 9.83 21.59
C VAL A 174 -5.57 9.39 20.18
N LYS A 175 -5.97 10.31 19.33
CA LYS A 175 -6.25 9.99 17.92
C LYS A 175 -4.99 10.08 17.10
N ARG A 176 -4.82 9.14 16.15
CA ARG A 176 -3.68 9.14 15.22
C ARG A 176 -3.58 10.47 14.47
N GLU A 177 -4.73 11.03 14.08
CA GLU A 177 -4.86 12.28 13.32
C GLU A 177 -4.36 13.51 14.09
N ASP A 178 -4.29 13.43 15.42
CA ASP A 178 -3.76 14.50 16.29
C ASP A 178 -2.21 14.48 16.34
N ILE A 179 -1.57 13.41 15.88
CA ILE A 179 -0.11 13.33 15.75
C ILE A 179 0.32 14.00 14.46
N GLN A 180 0.88 15.20 14.59
CA GLN A 180 1.41 15.96 13.47
C GLN A 180 2.85 15.52 13.18
N VAL A 181 3.14 15.26 11.92
CA VAL A 181 4.48 14.84 11.47
C VAL A 181 4.87 15.58 10.20
N ASN A 182 6.17 15.82 10.01
CA ASN A 182 6.73 16.19 8.73
C ASN A 182 7.56 15.01 8.20
N VAL A 183 7.34 14.65 6.92
CA VAL A 183 7.90 13.46 6.30
C VAL A 183 8.78 13.86 5.13
N LEU A 184 10.02 13.39 5.14
CA LEU A 184 11.01 13.58 4.10
C LEU A 184 11.39 12.24 3.48
N GLY A 185 11.81 12.24 2.20
CA GLY A 185 12.27 11.04 1.51
C GLY A 185 11.23 10.48 0.53
N ILE A 186 11.32 9.18 0.28
CA ILE A 186 10.45 8.43 -0.64
C ILE A 186 9.78 7.28 0.13
N ASN A 187 8.68 6.75 -0.40
CA ASN A 187 7.93 5.66 0.25
C ASN A 187 8.85 4.48 0.64
N HIS A 188 8.65 3.94 1.83
CA HIS A 188 9.45 2.90 2.49
C HIS A 188 10.93 3.27 2.71
N PHE A 189 11.28 4.55 2.53
CA PHE A 189 12.60 5.10 2.83
C PHE A 189 12.44 6.57 3.25
N THR A 190 11.81 6.77 4.41
CA THR A 190 11.37 8.07 4.93
C THR A 190 12.10 8.44 6.21
N TRP A 191 12.18 9.73 6.43
CA TRP A 191 12.63 10.35 7.67
C TRP A 191 11.58 11.29 8.20
N PHE A 192 11.50 11.40 9.50
CA PHE A 192 10.67 12.34 10.20
C PHE A 192 11.58 13.36 10.89
N ASP A 193 11.49 14.63 10.54
CA ASP A 193 12.23 15.72 11.17
C ASP A 193 11.39 16.51 12.16
N TYR A 194 10.10 16.25 12.19
CA TYR A 194 9.14 16.84 13.13
C TYR A 194 8.06 15.83 13.50
N ALA A 195 7.77 15.74 14.80
CA ALA A 195 6.65 14.99 15.31
C ALA A 195 6.10 15.67 16.58
N SER A 196 4.81 15.97 16.62
CA SER A 196 4.18 16.61 17.80
C SER A 196 2.76 16.16 18.07
N TYR A 197 2.35 16.31 19.33
CA TYR A 197 0.99 16.13 19.79
C TYR A 197 0.56 17.34 20.63
N LYS A 198 -0.42 18.12 20.18
CA LYS A 198 -0.92 19.33 20.87
C LYS A 198 0.20 20.27 21.32
N GLY A 199 1.23 20.44 20.48
CA GLY A 199 2.38 21.29 20.74
C GLY A 199 3.50 20.65 21.58
N ILE A 200 3.34 19.41 22.01
CA ILE A 200 4.40 18.63 22.69
C ILE A 200 5.29 18.01 21.62
N ASP A 201 6.60 18.26 21.69
CA ASP A 201 7.58 17.58 20.85
C ASP A 201 7.69 16.10 21.26
N LEU A 202 7.49 15.18 20.31
CA LEU A 202 7.49 13.75 20.57
C LEU A 202 8.89 13.12 20.48
N PHE A 203 9.89 13.78 19.90
CA PHE A 203 11.23 13.19 19.78
C PHE A 203 11.91 12.89 21.10
N PRO A 204 11.89 13.77 22.12
CA PRO A 204 12.46 13.43 23.43
C PRO A 204 11.78 12.21 24.07
N ILE A 205 10.45 12.12 23.94
CA ILE A 205 9.66 10.99 24.47
C ILE A 205 10.00 9.71 23.73
N TYR A 206 10.04 9.76 22.40
CA TYR A 206 10.41 8.63 21.54
C TYR A 206 11.84 8.13 21.84
N ARG A 207 12.82 9.02 21.96
CA ARG A 207 14.21 8.65 22.29
C ARG A 207 14.30 7.95 23.65
N LYS A 208 13.63 8.49 24.65
CA LYS A 208 13.60 7.87 25.99
C LYS A 208 12.98 6.48 25.92
N TYR A 209 11.83 6.35 25.25
CA TYR A 209 11.16 5.08 25.08
C TYR A 209 12.05 4.02 24.37
N THR A 210 12.72 4.40 23.28
CA THR A 210 13.60 3.48 22.54
C THR A 210 14.81 3.02 23.35
N GLU A 211 15.36 3.86 24.21
CA GLU A 211 16.44 3.48 25.13
C GLU A 211 15.96 2.51 26.21
N GLU A 212 14.76 2.74 26.76
CA GLU A 212 14.17 1.88 27.80
C GLU A 212 13.71 0.53 27.25
N HIS A 213 13.33 0.44 25.97
CA HIS A 213 12.82 -0.76 25.30
C HIS A 213 13.81 -1.32 24.26
N LYS A 214 15.08 -1.07 24.44
CA LYS A 214 16.13 -1.46 23.48
C LYS A 214 16.19 -2.97 23.21
N GLU A 215 15.91 -3.78 24.22
CA GLU A 215 15.95 -5.24 24.11
C GLU A 215 14.57 -5.83 23.71
N ASP A 216 13.47 -5.21 24.15
CA ASP A 216 12.12 -5.75 23.94
C ASP A 216 11.44 -5.22 22.67
N GLY A 217 11.90 -4.06 22.16
CA GLY A 217 11.28 -3.36 21.04
C GLY A 217 9.90 -2.78 21.37
N TYR A 218 9.25 -2.24 20.35
CA TYR A 218 7.86 -1.77 20.44
C TYR A 218 6.90 -2.94 20.23
N LYS A 219 5.97 -3.13 21.16
CA LYS A 219 4.91 -4.12 21.06
C LYS A 219 3.62 -3.42 20.61
N GLU A 220 3.29 -3.55 19.35
CA GLU A 220 2.01 -3.06 18.85
C GLU A 220 0.88 -3.87 19.50
N ALA A 221 -0.08 -3.16 20.13
CA ALA A 221 -1.33 -3.77 20.54
C ALA A 221 -2.03 -4.24 19.26
N ALA A 222 -2.04 -5.55 19.04
CA ALA A 222 -2.57 -6.13 17.82
C ALA A 222 -4.05 -5.76 17.68
N ASP A 223 -4.38 -4.97 16.67
CA ASP A 223 -5.73 -4.92 16.13
C ASP A 223 -6.17 -6.37 15.84
N ALA A 224 -7.39 -6.75 16.17
CA ALA A 224 -7.88 -8.13 15.99
C ALA A 224 -7.70 -8.64 14.55
N VAL A 225 -7.66 -7.74 13.56
CA VAL A 225 -7.38 -8.05 12.15
C VAL A 225 -5.87 -8.29 11.92
N CYS A 226 -4.99 -7.51 12.54
CA CYS A 226 -3.55 -7.73 12.47
C CYS A 226 -3.14 -9.00 13.20
N SER A 227 -3.80 -9.36 14.30
CA SER A 227 -3.53 -10.60 15.03
C SER A 227 -3.87 -11.84 14.19
N LEU A 228 -4.92 -11.81 13.40
CA LEU A 228 -5.26 -12.86 12.46
C LEU A 228 -4.25 -12.97 11.29
N MET A 229 -3.73 -11.84 10.82
CA MET A 229 -2.68 -11.82 9.78
C MET A 229 -1.31 -12.21 10.34
N ASN A 230 -0.94 -11.78 11.54
CA ASN A 230 0.31 -12.14 12.19
C ASN A 230 0.34 -13.61 12.58
N ASN A 231 -0.75 -14.19 13.09
CA ASN A 231 -0.86 -15.61 13.35
C ASN A 231 -0.75 -16.46 12.06
N GLY A 232 -1.17 -15.95 10.93
CA GLY A 232 -0.97 -16.58 9.63
C GLY A 232 0.48 -16.47 9.12
N LEU A 233 1.18 -15.37 9.39
CA LEU A 233 2.57 -15.15 9.02
C LEU A 233 3.55 -15.94 9.93
N GLU A 234 3.31 -16.00 11.24
CA GLU A 234 4.11 -16.83 12.15
C GLU A 234 4.00 -18.33 11.82
N ALA A 235 2.83 -18.80 11.36
CA ALA A 235 2.65 -20.16 10.91
C ALA A 235 3.39 -20.51 9.61
N THR A 236 3.81 -19.51 8.84
CA THR A 236 4.57 -19.67 7.59
C THR A 236 6.07 -19.38 7.73
N MET A 237 6.51 -18.84 8.86
CA MET A 237 7.92 -18.51 9.14
C MET A 237 8.60 -19.53 10.09
N ASN A 238 7.91 -20.57 10.56
CA ASN A 238 8.41 -21.75 11.24
C ASN A 238 8.31 -22.97 10.31
#